data_36b19a281349e7a14cf64226cca75d7f
#
_entry.id   36b19a281349e7a14cf64226cca75d7f
#
_cell.length_a   1.000
_cell.length_b   1.000
_cell.length_c   1.000
_cell.angle_alpha   90.00
_cell.angle_beta   90.00
_cell.angle_gamma   90.00
#
_symmetry.space_group_name_H-M   'P 1'
#
loop_
_entity.id
_entity.type
_entity.pdbx_description
1 polymer ?
#
loop_
_entity_poly.entity_id
_entity_poly.type
_entity_poly.pdbx_seq_one_letter_code
_entity_poly.pdbx_strand_id
1 'polypeptide(L)'
;VSALQTATFYGNDVDPKMVRLATMNLTLRGLANVRILLRNVLTTTLDNEKKRELGLPQEGFHVVLANPPFSGRVDKDRIVDDVKVGTTTATELLFLKYMLDSLRSPSPSGRGAGGEGGRCGVIVPEGVLFGSTGAHKELRRQLIENNQVEAVLSLPGGVFQPYSGVKTSVLLFKKGGTTDKVLFLHADNDGYKLDANHDTPIEADDLPALTDSYKVREQNWKKWQKRDPGGEWLEKWWFADAATLRANDFNLSAGRYRPMSQTAVEHQDPRELLDELAAIEAEIAEEVEALRASLAEQPT
;
A
#
# COMPACT_ATOMS: atom_id res chain seq x y z
N VAL A 1 -11.50 29.24 0.83
CA VAL A 1 -10.11 29.52 0.42
C VAL A 1 -9.21 29.68 1.64
N SER A 2 -9.59 30.48 2.65
CA SER A 2 -8.78 30.74 3.85
C SER A 2 -8.41 29.47 4.64
N ALA A 3 -9.35 28.56 4.89
CA ALA A 3 -9.08 27.31 5.61
C ALA A 3 -8.09 26.39 4.88
N LEU A 4 -8.19 26.30 3.55
CA LEU A 4 -7.25 25.53 2.72
C LEU A 4 -5.82 26.06 2.85
N GLN A 5 -5.66 27.37 2.99
CA GLN A 5 -4.34 28.00 3.07
C GLN A 5 -3.67 27.93 4.44
N THR A 6 -4.44 27.73 5.51
CA THR A 6 -3.91 27.95 6.87
C THR A 6 -3.96 26.76 7.80
N ALA A 7 -4.87 25.80 7.60
CA ALA A 7 -5.15 24.76 8.58
C ALA A 7 -5.52 23.39 7.97
N THR A 8 -5.09 23.12 6.76
CA THR A 8 -5.51 21.89 6.05
C THR A 8 -4.39 20.90 5.83
N PHE A 9 -3.16 21.37 5.52
CA PHE A 9 -2.07 20.51 5.13
C PHE A 9 -0.99 20.42 6.20
N TYR A 10 -0.68 19.20 6.60
CA TYR A 10 0.30 18.87 7.61
C TYR A 10 1.19 17.73 7.09
N GLY A 11 2.44 17.72 7.50
CA GLY A 11 3.35 16.64 7.16
C GLY A 11 4.49 16.54 8.16
N ASN A 12 5.26 15.48 8.06
CA ASN A 12 6.52 15.34 8.77
C ASN A 12 7.50 14.50 7.97
N ASP A 13 8.75 14.79 8.13
CA ASP A 13 9.86 14.02 7.60
C ASP A 13 11.03 14.07 8.58
N VAL A 14 11.92 13.08 8.51
CA VAL A 14 13.16 13.04 9.30
C VAL A 14 14.31 13.78 8.63
N ASP A 15 14.24 13.97 7.31
CA ASP A 15 15.25 14.64 6.53
C ASP A 15 14.91 16.14 6.38
N PRO A 16 15.77 17.06 6.89
CA PRO A 16 15.56 18.49 6.75
C PRO A 16 15.52 18.97 5.29
N LYS A 17 16.12 18.24 4.35
CA LYS A 17 16.04 18.56 2.92
C LYS A 17 14.62 18.27 2.40
N MET A 18 14.04 17.14 2.80
CA MET A 18 12.68 16.77 2.41
C MET A 18 11.65 17.73 3.02
N VAL A 19 11.81 18.11 4.27
CA VAL A 19 10.98 19.14 4.92
C VAL A 19 11.01 20.46 4.12
N ARG A 20 12.20 20.91 3.71
CA ARG A 20 12.34 22.13 2.88
C ARG A 20 11.69 21.97 1.51
N LEU A 21 11.96 20.87 0.81
CA LEU A 21 11.37 20.61 -0.52
C LEU A 21 9.84 20.54 -0.46
N ALA A 22 9.28 19.84 0.52
CA ALA A 22 7.85 19.75 0.73
C ALA A 22 7.23 21.12 1.01
N THR A 23 7.86 21.90 1.89
CA THR A 23 7.41 23.27 2.21
C THR A 23 7.43 24.17 0.97
N MET A 24 8.54 24.18 0.22
CA MET A 24 8.67 24.96 -1.02
C MET A 24 7.62 24.54 -2.05
N ASN A 25 7.45 23.24 -2.27
CA ASN A 25 6.50 22.70 -3.24
C ASN A 25 5.05 23.14 -2.94
N LEU A 26 4.63 23.04 -1.68
CA LEU A 26 3.30 23.45 -1.25
C LEU A 26 3.12 24.97 -1.29
N THR A 27 4.14 25.74 -0.91
CA THR A 27 4.13 27.21 -0.99
C THR A 27 4.00 27.69 -2.43
N LEU A 28 4.72 27.09 -3.38
CA LEU A 28 4.62 27.40 -4.81
C LEU A 28 3.23 27.08 -5.39
N ARG A 29 2.47 26.21 -4.75
CA ARG A 29 1.05 25.94 -5.08
C ARG A 29 0.06 26.86 -4.38
N GLY A 30 0.53 27.93 -3.73
CA GLY A 30 -0.30 28.94 -3.09
C GLY A 30 -0.77 28.61 -1.68
N LEU A 31 -0.14 27.64 -1.01
CA LEU A 31 -0.44 27.32 0.39
C LEU A 31 0.44 28.18 1.31
N ALA A 32 -0.17 29.16 1.99
CA ALA A 32 0.56 30.19 2.73
C ALA A 32 1.17 29.67 4.06
N ASN A 33 0.51 28.77 4.76
CA ASN A 33 0.93 28.27 6.08
C ASN A 33 1.09 26.75 6.08
N VAL A 34 2.17 26.30 5.47
CA VAL A 34 2.52 24.87 5.40
C VAL A 34 3.13 24.44 6.73
N ARG A 35 2.65 23.35 7.29
CA ARG A 35 3.14 22.77 8.55
C ARG A 35 3.79 21.42 8.31
N ILE A 36 5.05 21.44 7.87
CA ILE A 36 5.89 20.26 7.71
C ILE A 36 6.90 20.23 8.85
N LEU A 37 6.80 19.23 9.70
CA LEU A 37 7.62 19.10 10.89
C LEU A 37 8.84 18.23 10.61
N LEU A 38 10.01 18.68 11.09
CA LEU A 38 11.22 17.86 11.15
C LEU A 38 11.10 16.91 12.35
N ARG A 39 10.68 15.67 12.12
CA ARG A 39 10.36 14.75 13.20
C ARG A 39 10.41 13.30 12.76
N ASN A 40 10.94 12.42 13.61
CA ASN A 40 10.77 10.99 13.48
C ASN A 40 9.54 10.53 14.29
N VAL A 41 8.47 10.18 13.60
CA VAL A 41 7.19 9.79 14.22
C VAL A 41 7.25 8.44 14.94
N LEU A 42 8.23 7.61 14.65
CA LEU A 42 8.41 6.29 15.26
C LEU A 42 9.18 6.35 16.59
N THR A 43 9.92 7.44 16.81
CA THR A 43 10.80 7.61 17.99
C THR A 43 10.49 8.85 18.82
N THR A 44 9.48 9.63 18.44
CA THR A 44 9.12 10.87 19.13
C THR A 44 7.61 10.98 19.27
N THR A 45 7.12 11.01 20.51
CA THR A 45 5.71 11.29 20.82
C THR A 45 5.46 12.80 20.92
N LEU A 46 4.30 13.24 20.52
CA LEU A 46 3.78 14.58 20.79
C LEU A 46 2.63 14.48 21.77
N ASP A 47 2.76 15.10 22.94
CA ASP A 47 1.65 15.27 23.85
C ASP A 47 0.62 16.28 23.31
N ASN A 48 -0.51 16.41 23.99
CA ASN A 48 -1.60 17.29 23.56
C ASN A 48 -1.24 18.78 23.64
N GLU A 49 -0.34 19.15 24.54
CA GLU A 49 0.13 20.54 24.66
C GLU A 49 0.99 20.90 23.45
N LYS A 50 1.96 20.04 23.11
CA LYS A 50 2.81 20.24 21.95
C LYS A 50 2.04 20.20 20.63
N LYS A 51 1.04 19.31 20.53
CA LYS A 51 0.14 19.31 19.35
C LYS A 51 -0.60 20.66 19.22
N ARG A 52 -1.06 21.24 20.32
CA ARG A 52 -1.72 22.58 20.30
C ARG A 52 -0.75 23.68 19.91
N GLU A 53 0.44 23.74 20.49
CA GLU A 53 1.49 24.71 20.14
C GLU A 53 1.83 24.64 18.65
N LEU A 54 1.94 23.45 18.09
CA LEU A 54 2.24 23.21 16.67
C LEU A 54 1.01 23.40 15.77
N GLY A 55 -0.16 23.67 16.34
CA GLY A 55 -1.42 23.85 15.64
C GLY A 55 -1.88 22.57 14.89
N LEU A 56 -1.57 21.41 15.43
CA LEU A 56 -2.01 20.12 14.88
C LEU A 56 -3.44 19.80 15.31
N PRO A 57 -4.22 19.07 14.48
CA PRO A 57 -5.57 18.64 14.85
C PRO A 57 -5.54 17.75 16.10
N GLN A 58 -6.31 18.11 17.12
CA GLN A 58 -6.35 17.37 18.39
C GLN A 58 -7.11 16.04 18.26
N GLU A 59 -8.11 15.99 17.40
CA GLU A 59 -8.96 14.82 17.18
C GLU A 59 -8.40 13.86 16.09
N GLY A 60 -7.24 14.17 15.53
CA GLY A 60 -6.63 13.44 14.42
C GLY A 60 -7.01 13.99 13.04
N PHE A 61 -6.48 13.38 12.01
CA PHE A 61 -6.59 13.83 10.63
C PHE A 61 -7.81 13.23 9.93
N HIS A 62 -8.46 14.01 9.08
CA HIS A 62 -9.56 13.54 8.23
C HIS A 62 -9.06 12.65 7.10
N VAL A 63 -7.87 12.97 6.57
CA VAL A 63 -7.24 12.21 5.48
C VAL A 63 -5.76 12.08 5.77
N VAL A 64 -5.24 10.87 5.64
CA VAL A 64 -3.80 10.57 5.62
C VAL A 64 -3.45 9.97 4.28
N LEU A 65 -2.47 10.56 3.59
CA LEU A 65 -1.88 10.02 2.36
C LEU A 65 -0.39 9.84 2.58
N ALA A 66 0.11 8.64 2.34
CA ALA A 66 1.51 8.35 2.59
C ALA A 66 2.10 7.32 1.64
N ASN A 67 3.37 7.54 1.33
CA ASN A 67 4.26 6.56 0.73
C ASN A 67 5.45 6.38 1.70
N PRO A 68 5.30 5.56 2.76
CA PRO A 68 6.35 5.36 3.74
C PRO A 68 7.48 4.49 3.19
N PRO A 69 8.66 4.43 3.84
CA PRO A 69 9.72 3.51 3.47
C PRO A 69 9.23 2.06 3.42
N PHE A 70 9.61 1.32 2.37
CA PHE A 70 9.14 -0.06 2.14
C PHE A 70 9.87 -1.11 2.97
N SER A 71 11.02 -0.76 3.51
CA SER A 71 11.82 -1.63 4.37
C SER A 71 12.66 -0.79 5.32
N GLY A 72 12.97 -1.36 6.46
CA GLY A 72 13.83 -0.73 7.47
C GLY A 72 13.56 -1.32 8.84
N ARG A 73 14.43 -0.97 9.78
CA ARG A 73 14.29 -1.34 11.18
C ARG A 73 14.59 -0.16 12.07
N VAL A 74 13.85 -0.04 13.16
CA VAL A 74 14.09 0.94 14.22
C VAL A 74 14.63 0.19 15.42
N ASP A 75 15.57 0.79 16.13
CA ASP A 75 16.01 0.27 17.43
C ASP A 75 14.82 0.13 18.36
N LYS A 76 14.63 -1.08 18.89
CA LYS A 76 13.47 -1.48 19.69
C LYS A 76 13.24 -0.55 20.88
N ASP A 77 14.31 -0.13 21.54
CA ASP A 77 14.26 0.70 22.73
C ASP A 77 13.92 2.17 22.43
N ARG A 78 13.99 2.56 21.17
CA ARG A 78 13.63 3.90 20.70
C ARG A 78 12.21 4.02 20.16
N ILE A 79 11.52 2.89 19.96
CA ILE A 79 10.15 2.89 19.44
C ILE A 79 9.20 3.41 20.51
N VAL A 80 8.46 4.47 20.19
CA VAL A 80 7.45 5.03 21.12
C VAL A 80 6.25 4.09 21.24
N ASP A 81 5.61 4.08 22.41
CA ASP A 81 4.53 3.15 22.73
C ASP A 81 3.33 3.27 21.77
N ASP A 82 3.05 4.48 21.31
CA ASP A 82 1.93 4.80 20.41
C ASP A 82 1.95 4.02 19.10
N VAL A 83 3.13 3.60 18.64
CA VAL A 83 3.28 2.92 17.34
C VAL A 83 3.66 1.45 17.45
N LYS A 84 3.80 0.92 18.68
CA LYS A 84 4.19 -0.48 18.89
C LYS A 84 3.13 -1.45 18.37
N VAL A 85 3.60 -2.48 17.66
CA VAL A 85 2.79 -3.63 17.24
C VAL A 85 3.54 -4.89 17.66
N GLY A 86 3.15 -5.47 18.77
CA GLY A 86 3.89 -6.57 19.37
C GLY A 86 5.36 -6.21 19.61
N THR A 87 6.27 -7.05 19.16
CA THR A 87 7.73 -6.83 19.30
C THR A 87 8.43 -6.46 17.99
N THR A 88 7.67 -6.09 16.96
CA THR A 88 8.25 -5.79 15.65
C THR A 88 9.07 -4.50 15.67
N THR A 89 10.13 -4.49 14.86
CA THR A 89 10.96 -3.31 14.58
C THR A 89 10.86 -2.91 13.10
N ALA A 90 10.02 -3.60 12.32
CA ALA A 90 9.82 -3.38 10.90
C ALA A 90 9.10 -2.05 10.66
N THR A 91 9.74 -1.12 9.97
CA THR A 91 9.26 0.25 9.81
C THR A 91 7.92 0.33 9.11
N GLU A 92 7.68 -0.52 8.11
CA GLU A 92 6.45 -0.56 7.33
C GLU A 92 5.20 -0.86 8.21
N LEU A 93 5.33 -1.72 9.21
CA LEU A 93 4.24 -2.01 10.16
C LEU A 93 4.04 -0.87 11.17
N LEU A 94 5.14 -0.31 11.67
CA LEU A 94 5.09 0.81 12.62
C LEU A 94 4.49 2.06 11.98
N PHE A 95 4.83 2.36 10.72
CA PHE A 95 4.24 3.46 9.98
C PHE A 95 2.75 3.25 9.72
N LEU A 96 2.34 2.04 9.36
CA LEU A 96 0.91 1.74 9.15
C LEU A 96 0.12 1.91 10.45
N LYS A 97 0.67 1.47 11.59
CA LYS A 97 0.09 1.70 12.92
C LYS A 97 0.00 3.19 13.24
N TYR A 98 1.09 3.94 13.03
CA TYR A 98 1.10 5.39 13.23
C TYR A 98 0.03 6.11 12.40
N MET A 99 -0.13 5.76 11.13
CA MET A 99 -1.13 6.35 10.26
C MET A 99 -2.55 6.02 10.74
N LEU A 100 -2.81 4.77 11.11
CA LEU A 100 -4.10 4.36 11.65
C LEU A 100 -4.47 5.16 12.92
N ASP A 101 -3.52 5.36 13.84
CA ASP A 101 -3.77 6.09 15.08
C ASP A 101 -3.87 7.60 14.88
N SER A 102 -3.17 8.12 13.88
CA SER A 102 -3.24 9.55 13.51
C SER A 102 -4.58 9.97 12.90
N LEU A 103 -5.39 9.02 12.44
CA LEU A 103 -6.71 9.31 11.89
C LEU A 103 -7.70 9.71 12.98
N ARG A 104 -8.59 10.64 12.63
CA ARG A 104 -9.73 11.01 13.44
C ARG A 104 -10.65 9.82 13.68
N SER A 105 -11.05 9.60 14.93
CA SER A 105 -12.07 8.61 15.28
C SER A 105 -13.46 9.07 14.86
N PRO A 106 -14.38 8.14 14.52
CA PRO A 106 -15.77 8.50 14.24
C PRO A 106 -16.42 9.10 15.48
N SER A 107 -17.28 10.12 15.26
CA SER A 107 -18.05 10.73 16.35
C SER A 107 -19.17 9.78 16.81
N PRO A 108 -19.37 9.60 18.13
CA PRO A 108 -20.47 8.79 18.66
C PRO A 108 -21.86 9.28 18.22
N SER A 109 -22.01 10.56 17.93
CA SER A 109 -23.30 11.17 17.55
C SER A 109 -23.70 10.96 16.09
N GLY A 110 -22.78 10.50 15.21
CA GLY A 110 -23.05 10.21 13.80
C GLY A 110 -23.63 11.35 12.95
N ARG A 111 -23.79 12.55 13.50
CA ARG A 111 -24.46 13.69 12.84
C ARG A 111 -23.43 14.72 12.32
N GLY A 112 -23.57 15.07 11.05
CA GLY A 112 -22.80 16.09 10.36
C GLY A 112 -21.59 15.56 9.58
N ALA A 113 -21.00 16.41 8.77
CA ALA A 113 -19.79 16.11 7.96
C ALA A 113 -18.55 15.70 8.80
N GLY A 114 -18.63 15.77 10.12
CA GLY A 114 -17.60 15.36 11.08
C GLY A 114 -17.85 14.01 11.76
N GLY A 115 -18.98 13.33 11.46
CA GLY A 115 -19.36 12.07 12.14
C GLY A 115 -18.61 10.82 11.66
N GLU A 116 -18.02 10.88 10.48
CA GLU A 116 -17.25 9.77 9.91
C GLU A 116 -15.79 9.76 10.40
N GLY A 117 -15.24 8.54 10.54
CA GLY A 117 -13.81 8.36 10.82
C GLY A 117 -12.92 8.88 9.69
N GLY A 118 -11.68 9.21 10.02
CA GLY A 118 -10.68 9.61 9.03
C GLY A 118 -10.35 8.49 8.05
N ARG A 119 -9.87 8.84 6.86
CA ARG A 119 -9.53 7.92 5.76
C ARG A 119 -8.05 7.91 5.50
N CYS A 120 -7.51 6.75 5.15
CA CYS A 120 -6.11 6.58 4.77
C CYS A 120 -5.99 5.97 3.38
N GLY A 121 -5.06 6.53 2.59
CA GLY A 121 -4.51 5.92 1.40
C GLY A 121 -3.00 5.78 1.58
N VAL A 122 -2.51 4.55 1.64
CA VAL A 122 -1.09 4.28 1.89
C VAL A 122 -0.55 3.24 0.93
N ILE A 123 0.67 3.48 0.45
CA ILE A 123 1.42 2.50 -0.30
C ILE A 123 2.13 1.58 0.69
N VAL A 124 1.93 0.29 0.53
CA VAL A 124 2.55 -0.74 1.37
C VAL A 124 3.24 -1.79 0.52
N PRO A 125 4.38 -2.34 0.95
CA PRO A 125 4.94 -3.52 0.31
C PRO A 125 4.00 -4.72 0.49
N GLU A 126 3.96 -5.60 -0.48
CA GLU A 126 3.08 -6.78 -0.47
C GLU A 126 3.25 -7.62 0.81
N GLY A 127 4.46 -7.67 1.38
CA GLY A 127 4.76 -8.36 2.63
C GLY A 127 3.87 -7.94 3.81
N VAL A 128 3.41 -6.69 3.86
CA VAL A 128 2.47 -6.23 4.89
C VAL A 128 1.13 -6.94 4.77
N LEU A 129 0.69 -7.22 3.54
CA LEU A 129 -0.62 -7.77 3.23
C LEU A 129 -0.73 -9.28 3.50
N PHE A 130 0.38 -10.04 3.43
CA PHE A 130 0.37 -11.49 3.60
C PHE A 130 1.36 -12.03 4.65
N GLY A 131 2.23 -11.19 5.20
CA GLY A 131 3.24 -11.60 6.19
C GLY A 131 2.66 -12.45 7.32
N SER A 132 3.40 -13.46 7.76
CA SER A 132 2.92 -14.48 8.70
C SER A 132 3.28 -14.23 10.17
N THR A 133 4.10 -13.21 10.48
CA THR A 133 4.45 -12.90 11.87
C THR A 133 3.24 -12.41 12.67
N GLY A 134 3.29 -12.57 14.00
CA GLY A 134 2.22 -12.11 14.89
C GLY A 134 1.88 -10.63 14.71
N ALA A 135 2.89 -9.77 14.50
CA ALA A 135 2.68 -8.34 14.27
C ALA A 135 1.92 -8.05 12.95
N HIS A 136 2.24 -8.76 11.86
CA HIS A 136 1.50 -8.62 10.60
C HIS A 136 0.03 -9.05 10.76
N LYS A 137 -0.22 -10.21 11.36
CA LYS A 137 -1.56 -10.74 11.57
C LYS A 137 -2.38 -9.82 12.48
N GLU A 138 -1.79 -9.35 13.58
CA GLU A 138 -2.44 -8.47 14.54
C GLU A 138 -2.84 -7.13 13.90
N LEU A 139 -1.95 -6.52 13.12
CA LEU A 139 -2.26 -5.25 12.47
C LEU A 139 -3.36 -5.39 11.40
N ARG A 140 -3.32 -6.46 10.59
CA ARG A 140 -4.39 -6.76 9.63
C ARG A 140 -5.71 -7.08 10.32
N ARG A 141 -5.69 -7.80 11.45
CA ARG A 141 -6.88 -8.05 12.27
C ARG A 141 -7.48 -6.74 12.75
N GLN A 142 -6.66 -5.82 13.30
CA GLN A 142 -7.13 -4.49 13.73
C GLN A 142 -7.74 -3.69 12.57
N LEU A 143 -7.15 -3.74 11.38
CA LEU A 143 -7.69 -3.07 10.20
C LEU A 143 -9.05 -3.62 9.80
N ILE A 144 -9.25 -4.94 9.85
CA ILE A 144 -10.48 -5.59 9.39
C ILE A 144 -11.58 -5.57 10.46
N GLU A 145 -11.25 -5.82 11.72
CA GLU A 145 -12.24 -5.95 12.79
C GLU A 145 -12.64 -4.63 13.44
N ASN A 146 -11.72 -3.67 13.51
CA ASN A 146 -11.94 -2.40 14.21
C ASN A 146 -11.98 -1.20 13.28
N ASN A 147 -11.83 -1.44 11.98
CA ASN A 147 -11.79 -0.40 10.95
C ASN A 147 -12.42 -0.94 9.65
N GLN A 148 -12.55 -0.08 8.65
CA GLN A 148 -13.14 -0.44 7.36
C GLN A 148 -12.05 -0.41 6.29
N VAL A 149 -11.54 -1.57 5.91
CA VAL A 149 -10.72 -1.70 4.71
C VAL A 149 -11.65 -1.64 3.51
N GLU A 150 -11.53 -0.59 2.69
CA GLU A 150 -12.39 -0.36 1.55
C GLU A 150 -11.86 -1.06 0.29
N ALA A 151 -10.55 -0.92 0.02
CA ALA A 151 -9.93 -1.54 -1.14
C ALA A 151 -8.42 -1.78 -0.96
N VAL A 152 -7.93 -2.72 -1.75
CA VAL A 152 -6.50 -2.98 -1.97
C VAL A 152 -6.26 -2.96 -3.48
N LEU A 153 -5.42 -2.04 -3.96
CA LEU A 153 -4.98 -1.97 -5.35
C LEU A 153 -3.57 -2.54 -5.45
N SER A 154 -3.43 -3.70 -6.06
CA SER A 154 -2.13 -4.28 -6.40
C SER A 154 -1.53 -3.55 -7.60
N LEU A 155 -0.34 -2.99 -7.41
CA LEU A 155 0.41 -2.30 -8.46
C LEU A 155 1.35 -3.29 -9.19
N PRO A 156 1.71 -3.02 -10.44
CA PRO A 156 2.71 -3.83 -11.14
C PRO A 156 4.07 -3.75 -10.45
N GLY A 157 4.91 -4.77 -10.64
CA GLY A 157 6.30 -4.73 -10.17
C GLY A 157 7.09 -3.64 -10.90
N GLY A 158 7.97 -2.93 -10.19
CA GLY A 158 8.82 -1.92 -10.80
C GLY A 158 8.27 -0.49 -10.85
N VAL A 159 7.04 -0.24 -10.37
CA VAL A 159 6.41 1.12 -10.32
C VAL A 159 7.27 2.15 -9.59
N PHE A 160 8.16 1.73 -8.72
CA PHE A 160 9.04 2.62 -7.94
C PHE A 160 10.51 2.56 -8.37
N GLN A 161 10.79 2.02 -9.55
CA GLN A 161 12.12 2.13 -10.13
C GLN A 161 12.48 3.60 -10.42
N PRO A 162 13.75 4.00 -10.27
CA PRO A 162 14.92 3.20 -9.86
C PRO A 162 15.08 3.02 -8.34
N TYR A 163 14.17 3.56 -7.53
CA TYR A 163 14.33 3.61 -6.06
C TYR A 163 14.05 2.25 -5.39
N SER A 164 13.13 1.48 -5.92
CA SER A 164 12.75 0.17 -5.36
C SER A 164 12.10 -0.73 -6.40
N GLY A 165 12.55 -1.98 -6.46
CA GLY A 165 11.90 -3.05 -7.25
C GLY A 165 10.84 -3.84 -6.47
N VAL A 166 10.55 -3.47 -5.21
CA VAL A 166 9.59 -4.18 -4.37
C VAL A 166 8.18 -4.01 -4.93
N LYS A 167 7.46 -5.12 -5.07
CA LYS A 167 6.04 -5.08 -5.43
C LYS A 167 5.22 -4.49 -4.29
N THR A 168 4.35 -3.56 -4.64
CA THR A 168 3.58 -2.77 -3.69
C THR A 168 2.09 -2.78 -4.00
N SER A 169 1.30 -2.35 -3.03
CA SER A 169 -0.13 -2.14 -3.18
C SER A 169 -0.55 -0.83 -2.51
N VAL A 170 -1.62 -0.23 -3.00
CA VAL A 170 -2.29 0.87 -2.30
C VAL A 170 -3.36 0.27 -1.40
N LEU A 171 -3.28 0.53 -0.10
CA LEU A 171 -4.27 0.15 0.90
C LEU A 171 -5.15 1.35 1.22
N LEU A 172 -6.46 1.20 1.02
CA LEU A 172 -7.46 2.22 1.32
C LEU A 172 -8.33 1.76 2.48
N PHE A 173 -8.35 2.54 3.56
CA PHE A 173 -9.16 2.22 4.74
C PHE A 173 -9.68 3.46 5.45
N LYS A 174 -10.71 3.27 6.28
CA LYS A 174 -11.37 4.27 7.09
C LYS A 174 -11.33 3.84 8.56
N LYS A 175 -11.05 4.76 9.46
CA LYS A 175 -11.00 4.49 10.89
C LYS A 175 -12.37 4.25 11.47
N GLY A 176 -12.48 3.22 12.31
CA GLY A 176 -13.69 2.83 13.01
C GLY A 176 -14.64 1.97 12.17
N GLY A 177 -15.57 1.33 12.86
CA GLY A 177 -16.48 0.34 12.28
C GLY A 177 -15.84 -1.03 12.11
N THR A 178 -16.38 -1.81 11.20
CA THR A 178 -15.89 -3.15 10.83
C THR A 178 -15.88 -3.28 9.32
N THR A 179 -15.01 -4.12 8.81
CA THR A 179 -14.95 -4.43 7.37
C THR A 179 -15.96 -5.53 7.06
N ASP A 180 -16.89 -5.28 6.16
CA ASP A 180 -17.82 -6.30 5.66
C ASP A 180 -17.27 -7.00 4.42
N LYS A 181 -16.60 -6.25 3.56
CA LYS A 181 -16.03 -6.67 2.28
C LYS A 181 -14.83 -5.82 1.92
N VAL A 182 -13.93 -6.36 1.14
CA VAL A 182 -12.80 -5.62 0.55
C VAL A 182 -12.87 -5.73 -0.96
N LEU A 183 -12.74 -4.61 -1.66
CA LEU A 183 -12.54 -4.56 -3.10
C LEU A 183 -11.04 -4.76 -3.39
N PHE A 184 -10.73 -5.77 -4.16
CA PHE A 184 -9.39 -5.98 -4.73
C PHE A 184 -9.35 -5.46 -6.15
N LEU A 185 -8.32 -4.68 -6.45
CA LEU A 185 -8.05 -4.08 -7.74
C LEU A 185 -6.67 -4.54 -8.20
N HIS A 186 -6.50 -4.76 -9.49
CA HIS A 186 -5.23 -5.21 -10.06
C HIS A 186 -4.85 -4.37 -11.28
N ALA A 187 -3.71 -3.69 -11.20
CA ALA A 187 -3.12 -2.98 -12.30
C ALA A 187 -1.95 -3.80 -12.88
N ASP A 188 -1.97 -4.02 -14.18
CA ASP A 188 -0.83 -4.56 -14.93
C ASP A 188 0.03 -3.42 -15.48
N ASN A 189 -0.60 -2.26 -15.76
CA ASN A 189 0.06 -1.08 -16.31
C ASN A 189 -0.38 0.18 -15.57
N ASP A 190 0.54 1.13 -15.41
CA ASP A 190 0.33 2.40 -14.72
C ASP A 190 0.58 3.63 -15.61
N GLY A 191 0.59 3.46 -16.93
CA GLY A 191 0.85 4.51 -17.91
C GLY A 191 2.32 4.76 -18.20
N TYR A 192 3.22 3.96 -17.63
CA TYR A 192 4.65 4.05 -17.87
C TYR A 192 5.25 2.69 -18.19
N LYS A 193 6.35 2.69 -18.94
CA LYS A 193 7.12 1.49 -19.23
C LYS A 193 7.76 0.98 -17.93
N LEU A 194 7.50 -0.27 -17.59
CA LEU A 194 8.04 -0.92 -16.38
C LEU A 194 9.49 -1.40 -16.62
N ASP A 195 10.39 -0.45 -16.81
CA ASP A 195 11.83 -0.68 -16.93
C ASP A 195 12.60 -0.06 -15.75
N ALA A 196 13.93 -0.10 -15.82
CA ALA A 196 14.79 0.36 -14.73
C ALA A 196 14.62 1.85 -14.37
N ASN A 197 14.15 2.68 -15.29
CA ASN A 197 13.99 4.13 -15.07
C ASN A 197 12.55 4.53 -14.75
N HIS A 198 11.57 3.78 -15.27
CA HIS A 198 10.13 4.03 -15.11
C HIS A 198 9.72 5.50 -15.41
N ASP A 199 10.24 6.05 -16.52
CA ASP A 199 10.06 7.45 -16.91
C ASP A 199 9.45 7.64 -18.31
N THR A 200 9.28 6.56 -19.06
CA THR A 200 8.77 6.58 -20.46
C THR A 200 7.26 6.33 -20.46
N PRO A 201 6.42 7.33 -20.83
CA PRO A 201 4.98 7.14 -20.91
C PRO A 201 4.58 6.11 -21.98
N ILE A 202 3.54 5.32 -21.70
CA ILE A 202 2.89 4.38 -22.62
C ILE A 202 1.37 4.57 -22.59
N GLU A 203 0.67 4.09 -23.63
CA GLU A 203 -0.80 4.20 -23.68
C GLU A 203 -1.52 3.27 -22.70
N ALA A 204 -0.89 2.15 -22.33
CA ALA A 204 -1.47 1.19 -21.41
C ALA A 204 -1.46 1.74 -19.97
N ASP A 205 -2.63 2.13 -19.48
CA ASP A 205 -2.86 2.66 -18.11
C ASP A 205 -4.17 2.13 -17.56
N ASP A 206 -4.08 1.27 -16.54
CA ASP A 206 -5.24 0.70 -15.86
C ASP A 206 -5.81 1.62 -14.77
N LEU A 207 -5.02 2.58 -14.26
CA LEU A 207 -5.37 3.34 -13.05
C LEU A 207 -6.66 4.16 -13.19
N PRO A 208 -6.96 4.82 -14.33
CA PRO A 208 -8.22 5.54 -14.51
C PRO A 208 -9.45 4.63 -14.38
N ALA A 209 -9.45 3.49 -15.09
CA ALA A 209 -10.55 2.53 -15.07
C ALA A 209 -10.75 1.89 -13.68
N LEU A 210 -9.64 1.56 -12.98
CA LEU A 210 -9.67 1.03 -11.62
C LEU A 210 -10.17 2.08 -10.61
N THR A 211 -9.79 3.35 -10.79
CA THR A 211 -10.32 4.46 -10.00
C THR A 211 -11.83 4.60 -10.16
N ASP A 212 -12.35 4.48 -11.37
CA ASP A 212 -13.79 4.53 -11.62
C ASP A 212 -14.50 3.30 -11.03
N SER A 213 -13.90 2.12 -11.11
CA SER A 213 -14.40 0.92 -10.44
C SER A 213 -14.49 1.11 -8.91
N TYR A 214 -13.50 1.77 -8.30
CA TYR A 214 -13.55 2.11 -6.87
C TYR A 214 -14.67 3.10 -6.53
N LYS A 215 -14.90 4.13 -7.35
CA LYS A 215 -15.98 5.12 -7.14
C LYS A 215 -17.36 4.46 -7.11
N VAL A 216 -17.58 3.44 -7.95
CA VAL A 216 -18.85 2.70 -8.03
C VAL A 216 -18.82 1.37 -7.27
N ARG A 217 -17.92 1.17 -6.34
CA ARG A 217 -17.68 -0.10 -5.62
C ARG A 217 -18.94 -0.71 -4.97
N GLU A 218 -19.86 0.11 -4.47
CA GLU A 218 -21.09 -0.38 -3.87
C GLU A 218 -22.06 -0.97 -4.93
N GLN A 219 -22.05 -0.43 -6.13
CA GLN A 219 -22.81 -0.99 -7.26
C GLN A 219 -22.15 -2.29 -7.75
N ASN A 220 -20.82 -2.30 -7.83
CA ASN A 220 -20.04 -3.46 -8.21
C ASN A 220 -20.22 -4.60 -7.20
N TRP A 221 -20.30 -4.29 -5.90
CA TRP A 221 -20.58 -5.28 -4.87
C TRP A 221 -21.95 -5.96 -5.08
N LYS A 222 -22.99 -5.21 -5.41
CA LYS A 222 -24.32 -5.76 -5.70
C LYS A 222 -24.33 -6.69 -6.92
N LYS A 223 -23.53 -6.40 -7.93
CA LYS A 223 -23.32 -7.28 -9.09
C LYS A 223 -22.57 -8.55 -8.68
N TRP A 224 -21.50 -8.40 -7.91
CA TRP A 224 -20.72 -9.52 -7.38
C TRP A 224 -21.55 -10.51 -6.59
N GLN A 225 -22.40 -10.03 -5.69
CA GLN A 225 -23.28 -10.88 -4.87
C GLN A 225 -24.27 -11.70 -5.72
N LYS A 226 -24.71 -11.15 -6.83
CA LYS A 226 -25.62 -11.87 -7.76
C LYS A 226 -24.91 -12.94 -8.59
N ARG A 227 -23.60 -13.08 -8.43
CA ARG A 227 -22.75 -13.95 -9.26
C ARG A 227 -22.98 -13.75 -10.77
N ASP A 228 -23.26 -12.50 -11.15
CA ASP A 228 -23.31 -12.08 -12.54
C ASP A 228 -21.97 -11.40 -12.91
N PRO A 229 -20.89 -12.17 -13.00
CA PRO A 229 -19.58 -11.68 -13.35
C PRO A 229 -19.43 -11.76 -14.88
N GLY A 230 -20.29 -11.07 -15.61
CA GLY A 230 -20.12 -10.97 -17.06
C GLY A 230 -18.96 -10.04 -17.40
N GLY A 231 -17.98 -10.53 -18.17
CA GLY A 231 -17.00 -9.70 -18.83
C GLY A 231 -15.62 -9.62 -18.18
N GLU A 232 -14.78 -8.78 -18.78
CA GLU A 232 -13.34 -8.58 -18.50
C GLU A 232 -12.99 -8.10 -17.07
N TRP A 233 -13.98 -7.65 -16.32
CA TRP A 233 -13.77 -7.07 -15.02
C TRP A 233 -13.25 -8.03 -13.94
N LEU A 234 -13.52 -9.34 -14.04
CA LEU A 234 -12.96 -10.36 -13.14
C LEU A 234 -11.43 -10.42 -13.15
N GLU A 235 -10.81 -9.96 -14.22
CA GLU A 235 -9.35 -9.93 -14.32
C GLU A 235 -8.75 -8.74 -13.59
N LYS A 236 -9.49 -7.65 -13.49
CA LYS A 236 -9.02 -6.36 -12.97
C LYS A 236 -9.55 -6.04 -11.58
N TRP A 237 -10.70 -6.58 -11.17
CA TRP A 237 -11.23 -6.37 -9.82
C TRP A 237 -12.16 -7.49 -9.34
N TRP A 238 -12.16 -7.73 -8.06
CA TRP A 238 -12.99 -8.73 -7.38
C TRP A 238 -13.20 -8.34 -5.92
N PHE A 239 -14.06 -9.11 -5.19
CA PHE A 239 -14.30 -8.89 -3.78
C PHE A 239 -14.00 -10.14 -2.95
N ALA A 240 -13.63 -9.91 -1.69
CA ALA A 240 -13.73 -10.91 -0.63
C ALA A 240 -14.53 -10.34 0.53
N ASP A 241 -15.41 -11.15 1.10
CA ASP A 241 -16.12 -10.78 2.32
C ASP A 241 -15.30 -11.00 3.57
N ALA A 242 -15.73 -10.42 4.68
CA ALA A 242 -15.03 -10.50 5.95
C ALA A 242 -14.87 -11.93 6.49
N ALA A 243 -15.82 -12.83 6.21
CA ALA A 243 -15.74 -14.22 6.63
C ALA A 243 -14.59 -14.93 5.91
N THR A 244 -14.48 -14.74 4.60
CA THR A 244 -13.39 -15.26 3.78
C THR A 244 -12.03 -14.71 4.23
N LEU A 245 -11.96 -13.40 4.55
CA LEU A 245 -10.71 -12.77 5.04
C LEU A 245 -10.29 -13.37 6.39
N ARG A 246 -11.21 -13.55 7.34
CA ARG A 246 -10.94 -14.19 8.64
C ARG A 246 -10.46 -15.63 8.50
N ALA A 247 -11.11 -16.41 7.64
CA ALA A 247 -10.73 -17.79 7.36
C ALA A 247 -9.32 -17.92 6.74
N ASN A 248 -8.79 -16.81 6.20
CA ASN A 248 -7.47 -16.74 5.58
C ASN A 248 -6.47 -15.88 6.40
N ASP A 249 -6.54 -15.89 7.73
CA ASP A 249 -5.63 -15.16 8.63
C ASP A 249 -5.57 -13.65 8.32
N PHE A 250 -6.70 -13.07 7.95
CA PHE A 250 -6.79 -11.65 7.55
C PHE A 250 -5.82 -11.27 6.41
N ASN A 251 -5.46 -12.21 5.56
CA ASN A 251 -4.62 -11.95 4.41
C ASN A 251 -5.31 -10.93 3.48
N LEU A 252 -4.56 -9.91 3.03
CA LEU A 252 -5.04 -8.84 2.16
C LEU A 252 -4.35 -8.83 0.78
N SER A 253 -3.62 -9.90 0.43
CA SER A 253 -3.02 -10.01 -0.90
C SER A 253 -4.10 -10.26 -1.95
N ALA A 254 -4.15 -9.40 -2.97
CA ALA A 254 -5.17 -9.43 -4.01
C ALA A 254 -5.21 -10.77 -4.76
N GLY A 255 -4.07 -11.33 -5.12
CA GLY A 255 -3.96 -12.59 -5.86
C GLY A 255 -4.57 -13.79 -5.15
N ARG A 256 -4.68 -13.75 -3.81
CA ARG A 256 -5.27 -14.86 -3.02
C ARG A 256 -6.76 -15.04 -3.28
N TYR A 257 -7.47 -13.97 -3.60
CA TYR A 257 -8.93 -13.94 -3.76
C TYR A 257 -9.35 -13.77 -5.21
N ARG A 258 -8.39 -13.72 -6.13
CA ARG A 258 -8.69 -13.61 -7.55
C ARG A 258 -9.44 -14.84 -8.00
N PRO A 259 -10.62 -14.71 -8.61
CA PRO A 259 -11.32 -15.83 -9.19
C PRO A 259 -10.46 -16.47 -10.27
N MET A 260 -10.32 -17.79 -10.23
CA MET A 260 -9.73 -18.51 -11.33
C MET A 260 -10.71 -18.46 -12.50
N SER A 261 -10.30 -17.89 -13.63
CA SER A 261 -11.06 -18.04 -14.85
C SER A 261 -11.14 -19.53 -15.17
N GLN A 262 -12.34 -20.04 -15.42
CA GLN A 262 -12.55 -21.43 -15.89
C GLN A 262 -12.17 -21.58 -17.38
N THR A 263 -11.46 -20.66 -17.99
CA THR A 263 -10.73 -20.97 -19.21
C THR A 263 -9.78 -22.11 -18.84
N ALA A 264 -10.09 -23.28 -19.35
CA ALA A 264 -9.21 -24.42 -19.25
C ALA A 264 -7.81 -23.94 -19.64
N VAL A 265 -6.94 -23.81 -18.67
CA VAL A 265 -5.52 -23.71 -18.95
C VAL A 265 -5.24 -25.03 -19.64
N GLU A 266 -5.00 -25.03 -20.94
CA GLU A 266 -4.33 -26.15 -21.57
C GLU A 266 -3.02 -26.29 -20.81
N HIS A 267 -3.03 -27.19 -19.85
CA HIS A 267 -1.80 -27.56 -19.16
C HIS A 267 -0.89 -28.15 -20.24
N GLN A 268 0.20 -27.48 -20.55
CA GLN A 268 1.27 -28.10 -21.30
C GLN A 268 1.58 -29.45 -20.65
N ASP A 269 1.83 -30.44 -21.47
CA ASP A 269 2.21 -31.77 -20.97
C ASP A 269 3.38 -31.59 -19.97
N PRO A 270 3.28 -32.14 -18.75
CA PRO A 270 4.39 -32.06 -17.80
C PRO A 270 5.73 -32.52 -18.35
N ARG A 271 5.73 -33.35 -19.38
CA ARG A 271 6.94 -33.79 -20.09
C ARG A 271 7.52 -32.67 -20.93
N GLU A 272 6.69 -31.89 -21.64
CA GLU A 272 7.15 -30.72 -22.41
C GLU A 272 7.77 -29.67 -21.50
N LEU A 273 7.14 -29.41 -20.33
CA LEU A 273 7.69 -28.49 -19.32
C LEU A 273 9.02 -28.98 -18.74
N LEU A 274 9.19 -30.28 -18.55
CA LEU A 274 10.46 -30.85 -18.10
C LEU A 274 11.54 -30.75 -19.19
N ASP A 275 11.18 -30.92 -20.44
CA ASP A 275 12.11 -30.79 -21.56
C ASP A 275 12.53 -29.32 -21.74
N GLU A 276 11.61 -28.35 -21.60
CA GLU A 276 11.93 -26.93 -21.59
C GLU A 276 12.86 -26.55 -20.41
N LEU A 277 12.58 -27.06 -19.22
CA LEU A 277 13.45 -26.84 -18.05
C LEU A 277 14.86 -27.39 -18.27
N ALA A 278 14.97 -28.58 -18.83
CA ALA A 278 16.27 -29.21 -19.13
C ALA A 278 17.04 -28.41 -20.19
N ALA A 279 16.35 -27.85 -21.18
CA ALA A 279 16.96 -26.98 -22.20
C ALA A 279 17.50 -25.68 -21.58
N ILE A 280 16.72 -25.01 -20.73
CA ILE A 280 17.14 -23.79 -20.02
C ILE A 280 18.32 -24.10 -19.07
N GLU A 281 18.32 -25.22 -18.39
CA GLU A 281 19.41 -25.62 -17.50
C GLU A 281 20.71 -25.85 -18.27
N ALA A 282 20.63 -26.44 -19.47
CA ALA A 282 21.79 -26.61 -20.35
C ALA A 282 22.34 -25.27 -20.86
N GLU A 283 21.47 -24.34 -21.25
CA GLU A 283 21.85 -22.98 -21.68
C GLU A 283 22.56 -22.21 -20.55
N ILE A 284 22.01 -22.25 -19.35
CA ILE A 284 22.64 -21.63 -18.17
C ILE A 284 24.02 -22.24 -17.90
N ALA A 285 24.15 -23.56 -18.00
CA ALA A 285 25.44 -24.23 -17.81
C ALA A 285 26.49 -23.80 -18.83
N GLU A 286 26.10 -23.66 -20.09
CA GLU A 286 26.99 -23.18 -21.17
C GLU A 286 27.42 -21.71 -20.95
N GLU A 287 26.50 -20.82 -20.56
CA GLU A 287 26.82 -19.43 -20.24
C GLU A 287 27.76 -19.31 -19.02
N VAL A 288 27.56 -20.13 -17.99
CA VAL A 288 28.43 -20.17 -16.83
C VAL A 288 29.86 -20.63 -17.19
N GLU A 289 29.98 -21.61 -18.06
CA GLU A 289 31.31 -22.06 -18.52
C GLU A 289 31.98 -21.01 -19.42
N ALA A 290 31.22 -20.32 -20.27
CA ALA A 290 31.73 -19.19 -21.07
C ALA A 290 32.25 -18.05 -20.18
N LEU A 291 31.50 -17.71 -19.12
CA LEU A 291 31.91 -16.70 -18.12
C LEU A 291 33.20 -17.14 -17.36
N ARG A 292 33.31 -18.40 -16.99
CA ARG A 292 34.52 -18.93 -16.35
C ARG A 292 35.73 -18.85 -17.26
N ALA A 293 35.55 -19.17 -18.54
CA ALA A 293 36.64 -19.06 -19.54
C ALA A 293 37.10 -17.60 -19.71
N SER A 294 36.15 -16.66 -19.81
CA SER A 294 36.48 -15.24 -19.94
C SER A 294 37.18 -14.65 -18.73
N LEU A 295 36.84 -15.11 -17.52
CA LEU A 295 37.52 -14.70 -16.29
C LEU A 295 38.94 -15.30 -16.16
N ALA A 296 39.18 -16.48 -16.74
CA ALA A 296 40.49 -17.09 -16.75
C ALA A 296 41.48 -16.46 -17.74
N GLU A 297 40.98 -15.73 -18.74
CA GLU A 297 41.79 -15.02 -19.73
C GLU A 297 42.14 -13.58 -19.32
N GLN A 298 41.65 -13.06 -18.22
CA GLN A 298 42.07 -11.74 -17.69
C GLN A 298 43.39 -11.87 -16.91
N PRO A 299 44.48 -11.34 -17.40
CA PRO A 299 45.73 -11.33 -16.65
C PRO A 299 45.63 -10.42 -15.42
N THR A 300 46.05 -10.93 -14.29
CA THR A 300 46.19 -10.22 -13.00
C THR A 300 47.15 -9.02 -13.08
#